data_26cdbcb0fe56d3d8e6a73df06aa0b6c2
#
_entry.id   26cdbcb0fe56d3d8e6a73df06aa0b6c2
#
_cell.length_a   1.000
_cell.length_b   1.000
_cell.length_c   1.000
_cell.angle_alpha   90.00
_cell.angle_beta   90.00
_cell.angle_gamma   90.00
#
_symmetry.space_group_name_H-M   'P 1'
#
loop_
_entity.id
_entity.type
_entity.pdbx_description
1 polymer ?
#
loop_
_entity_poly.entity_id
_entity_poly.type
_entity_poly.pdbx_seq_one_letter_code
_entity_poly.pdbx_strand_id
1 'polypeptide(L)'
;LERETIQKRVQDAWHSRCQRGFKMGGKTPYGFRTEPYVMDGVRTKKLVIEPTEAAFVRQMYEMYADPQVSLHDITRKLTADGMRTYHGRPLSRATLSVILRNPIYVMADLDIYEFFKSQGTDIYNDAADFAGTNGCYYYQGKGNTEDKHRHLQGQTLVLAPSEGFIPSELWLKCRKKLLASQSYQPARKARNTWMAGKIKCGKCGYALMSAHSNGIFYMRCTVHADSGACPGCGCVKLHELEAVVYGAMVKKLKDFKTLTGRKKAAKISPKLAAKRLELAQVESEIEKLLDTLTGA
;
A
#
# COMPACT_ATOMS: atom_id res chain seq x y z
N LEU A 1 -26.77 -5.30 -15.41
CA LEU A 1 -26.81 -4.22 -16.41
C LEU A 1 -26.77 -2.83 -15.76
N GLU A 2 -27.73 -2.43 -14.90
CA GLU A 2 -27.77 -1.09 -14.31
C GLU A 2 -26.57 -0.81 -13.40
N ARG A 3 -26.20 -1.75 -12.51
CA ARG A 3 -25.04 -1.63 -11.63
C ARG A 3 -23.73 -1.46 -12.40
N GLU A 4 -23.54 -2.20 -13.47
CA GLU A 4 -22.34 -2.11 -14.33
C GLU A 4 -22.26 -0.77 -15.05
N THR A 5 -23.41 -0.27 -15.53
CA THR A 5 -23.50 1.05 -16.18
C THR A 5 -23.16 2.17 -15.21
N ILE A 6 -23.67 2.11 -13.96
CA ILE A 6 -23.34 3.07 -12.90
C ILE A 6 -21.85 3.00 -12.57
N GLN A 7 -21.30 1.80 -12.40
CA GLN A 7 -19.89 1.61 -12.10
C GLN A 7 -18.99 2.19 -13.21
N LYS A 8 -19.32 1.94 -14.47
CA LYS A 8 -18.59 2.49 -15.61
C LYS A 8 -18.63 4.02 -15.65
N ARG A 9 -19.81 4.63 -15.45
CA ARG A 9 -19.96 6.09 -15.39
C ARG A 9 -19.12 6.72 -14.27
N VAL A 10 -19.10 6.10 -13.08
CA VAL A 10 -18.29 6.57 -11.94
C VAL A 10 -16.79 6.49 -12.28
N GLN A 11 -16.34 5.40 -12.90
CA GLN A 11 -14.95 5.25 -13.34
C GLN A 11 -14.57 6.27 -14.41
N ASP A 12 -15.42 6.48 -15.41
CA ASP A 12 -15.16 7.45 -16.48
C ASP A 12 -15.10 8.89 -15.92
N ALA A 13 -16.01 9.24 -15.03
CA ALA A 13 -15.99 10.54 -14.35
C ALA A 13 -14.73 10.73 -13.49
N TRP A 14 -14.28 9.65 -12.82
CA TRP A 14 -13.04 9.67 -12.04
C TRP A 14 -11.81 9.92 -12.94
N HIS A 15 -11.69 9.17 -14.04
CA HIS A 15 -10.59 9.35 -14.99
C HIS A 15 -10.59 10.74 -15.63
N SER A 16 -11.75 11.25 -16.06
CA SER A 16 -11.89 12.61 -16.57
C SER A 16 -11.37 13.67 -15.59
N ARG A 17 -11.69 13.53 -14.30
CA ARG A 17 -11.16 14.43 -13.26
C ARG A 17 -9.65 14.29 -13.08
N CYS A 18 -9.10 13.06 -13.11
CA CYS A 18 -7.66 12.83 -13.06
C CYS A 18 -6.94 13.59 -14.18
N GLN A 19 -7.43 13.45 -15.42
CA GLN A 19 -6.86 14.07 -16.62
C GLN A 19 -6.87 15.60 -16.58
N ARG A 20 -7.85 16.18 -15.87
CA ARG A 20 -7.97 17.64 -15.67
C ARG A 20 -7.15 18.16 -14.49
N GLY A 21 -6.37 17.33 -13.80
CA GLY A 21 -5.51 17.76 -12.69
C GLY A 21 -6.23 17.94 -11.36
N PHE A 22 -7.42 17.38 -11.16
CA PHE A 22 -8.07 17.40 -9.86
C PHE A 22 -7.34 16.51 -8.86
N LYS A 23 -7.18 16.99 -7.62
CA LYS A 23 -6.72 16.15 -6.53
C LYS A 23 -7.81 15.11 -6.21
N MET A 24 -7.57 13.89 -6.62
CA MET A 24 -8.43 12.77 -6.25
C MET A 24 -8.18 12.37 -4.79
N GLY A 25 -9.08 11.59 -4.21
CA GLY A 25 -9.00 11.16 -2.82
C GLY A 25 -7.69 10.47 -2.45
N GLY A 26 -7.54 10.11 -1.20
CA GLY A 26 -6.35 9.46 -0.65
C GLY A 26 -5.67 10.29 0.43
N LYS A 27 -4.61 9.71 1.04
CA LYS A 27 -3.83 10.40 2.08
C LYS A 27 -3.03 11.55 1.47
N THR A 28 -2.91 12.64 2.24
CA THR A 28 -2.00 13.73 1.88
C THR A 28 -0.56 13.22 1.90
N PRO A 29 0.24 13.48 0.84
CA PRO A 29 1.64 13.13 0.86
C PRO A 29 2.38 13.87 1.98
N TYR A 30 3.34 13.21 2.63
CA TYR A 30 4.19 13.82 3.64
C TYR A 30 4.96 15.02 3.05
N GLY A 31 5.05 16.13 3.75
CA GLY A 31 5.60 17.39 3.21
C GLY A 31 4.56 18.33 2.63
N PHE A 32 3.29 17.93 2.63
CA PHE A 32 2.18 18.76 2.18
C PHE A 32 1.02 18.76 3.17
N ARG A 33 0.27 19.84 3.19
CA ARG A 33 -1.08 19.94 3.74
C ARG A 33 -2.09 20.20 2.64
N THR A 34 -3.38 20.04 2.91
CA THR A 34 -4.44 20.31 1.93
C THR A 34 -5.18 21.61 2.27
N GLU A 35 -5.44 22.44 1.26
CA GLU A 35 -6.26 23.63 1.38
C GLU A 35 -7.44 23.57 0.41
N PRO A 36 -8.58 24.22 0.75
CA PRO A 36 -9.69 24.37 -0.18
C PRO A 36 -9.22 25.11 -1.45
N TYR A 37 -9.71 24.64 -2.59
CA TYR A 37 -9.37 25.20 -3.89
C TYR A 37 -10.58 25.09 -4.83
N VAL A 38 -10.72 26.05 -5.76
CA VAL A 38 -11.75 26.00 -6.80
C VAL A 38 -11.05 25.83 -8.14
N MET A 39 -11.40 24.80 -8.89
CA MET A 39 -10.86 24.50 -10.20
C MET A 39 -12.03 24.27 -11.16
N ASP A 40 -12.06 25.01 -12.26
CA ASP A 40 -13.14 24.97 -13.26
C ASP A 40 -14.54 25.11 -12.63
N GLY A 41 -14.69 25.99 -11.64
CA GLY A 41 -15.95 26.20 -10.92
C GLY A 41 -16.31 25.07 -9.91
N VAL A 42 -15.48 24.02 -9.78
CA VAL A 42 -15.72 22.90 -8.87
C VAL A 42 -14.87 23.06 -7.60
N ARG A 43 -15.51 22.94 -6.44
CA ARG A 43 -14.80 22.93 -5.16
C ARG A 43 -13.97 21.64 -5.03
N THR A 44 -12.67 21.81 -4.80
CA THR A 44 -11.72 20.72 -4.60
C THR A 44 -10.69 21.09 -3.51
N LYS A 45 -9.59 20.36 -3.44
CA LYS A 45 -8.45 20.67 -2.55
C LYS A 45 -7.18 20.71 -3.37
N LYS A 46 -6.27 21.61 -3.04
CA LYS A 46 -4.88 21.59 -3.54
C LYS A 46 -3.91 21.22 -2.42
N LEU A 47 -2.74 20.77 -2.79
CA LEU A 47 -1.63 20.54 -1.88
C LEU A 47 -0.83 21.83 -1.71
N VAL A 48 -0.48 22.14 -0.48
CA VAL A 48 0.38 23.28 -0.13
C VAL A 48 1.55 22.73 0.68
N ILE A 49 2.74 23.22 0.41
CA ILE A 49 3.98 22.77 1.06
C ILE A 49 3.90 23.03 2.57
N GLU A 50 4.21 22.01 3.36
CA GLU A 50 4.40 22.13 4.81
C GLU A 50 5.90 22.22 5.08
N PRO A 51 6.44 23.41 5.46
CA PRO A 51 7.87 23.65 5.46
C PRO A 51 8.70 22.68 6.32
N THR A 52 8.18 22.32 7.49
CA THR A 52 8.86 21.42 8.42
C THR A 52 9.01 20.03 7.85
N GLU A 53 7.92 19.48 7.30
CA GLU A 53 7.93 18.16 6.69
C GLU A 53 8.69 18.15 5.34
N ALA A 54 8.57 19.22 4.56
CA ALA A 54 9.28 19.38 3.30
C ALA A 54 10.81 19.40 3.47
N ALA A 55 11.32 19.93 4.57
CA ALA A 55 12.73 19.87 4.89
C ALA A 55 13.24 18.43 5.03
N PHE A 56 12.49 17.55 5.71
CA PHE A 56 12.81 16.13 5.78
C PHE A 56 12.74 15.44 4.41
N VAL A 57 11.77 15.83 3.57
CA VAL A 57 11.66 15.27 2.21
C VAL A 57 12.88 15.67 1.37
N ARG A 58 13.31 16.94 1.40
CA ARG A 58 14.54 17.35 0.71
C ARG A 58 15.75 16.53 1.16
N GLN A 59 15.93 16.38 2.46
CA GLN A 59 16.99 15.55 3.02
C GLN A 59 16.94 14.09 2.56
N MET A 60 15.73 13.51 2.42
CA MET A 60 15.57 12.16 1.88
C MET A 60 16.10 12.04 0.45
N TYR A 61 15.80 13.00 -0.42
CA TYR A 61 16.26 13.01 -1.81
C TYR A 61 17.76 13.24 -1.90
N GLU A 62 18.30 14.22 -1.17
CA GLU A 62 19.73 14.53 -1.12
C GLU A 62 20.56 13.31 -0.67
N MET A 63 20.15 12.68 0.44
CA MET A 63 20.82 11.48 0.92
C MET A 63 20.74 10.32 -0.08
N TYR A 64 19.54 10.10 -0.70
CA TYR A 64 19.36 8.97 -1.60
C TYR A 64 20.06 9.14 -2.95
N ALA A 65 20.39 10.38 -3.33
CA ALA A 65 21.18 10.68 -4.52
C ALA A 65 22.62 10.16 -4.44
N ASP A 66 23.16 9.94 -3.24
CA ASP A 66 24.44 9.27 -3.05
C ASP A 66 24.31 7.78 -3.42
N PRO A 67 25.12 7.26 -4.38
CA PRO A 67 25.08 5.85 -4.78
C PRO A 67 25.28 4.86 -3.62
N GLN A 68 26.04 5.21 -2.61
CA GLN A 68 26.41 4.34 -1.49
C GLN A 68 25.31 4.28 -0.40
N VAL A 69 24.42 5.26 -0.36
CA VAL A 69 23.39 5.35 0.67
C VAL A 69 22.17 4.51 0.31
N SER A 70 21.79 3.58 1.19
CA SER A 70 20.62 2.74 1.03
C SER A 70 19.36 3.37 1.66
N LEU A 71 18.17 2.87 1.29
CA LEU A 71 16.90 3.25 1.95
C LEU A 71 16.94 2.95 3.47
N HIS A 72 17.68 1.92 3.86
CA HIS A 72 17.82 1.54 5.26
C HIS A 72 18.60 2.60 6.06
N ASP A 73 19.71 3.08 5.52
CA ASP A 73 20.54 4.10 6.17
C ASP A 73 19.75 5.39 6.39
N ILE A 74 18.98 5.82 5.39
CA ILE A 74 18.12 7.00 5.49
C ILE A 74 17.06 6.82 6.57
N THR A 75 16.35 5.67 6.58
CA THR A 75 15.32 5.45 7.59
C THR A 75 15.85 5.42 9.00
N ARG A 76 17.04 4.88 9.22
CA ARG A 76 17.71 4.90 10.53
C ARG A 76 18.10 6.30 10.95
N LYS A 77 18.76 7.05 10.07
CA LYS A 77 19.20 8.41 10.38
C LYS A 77 18.01 9.31 10.69
N LEU A 78 17.04 9.42 9.80
CA LEU A 78 15.88 10.30 9.99
C LEU A 78 15.03 9.91 11.21
N THR A 79 14.96 8.63 11.54
CA THR A 79 14.27 8.18 12.77
C THR A 79 15.03 8.61 14.02
N ALA A 80 16.36 8.57 14.01
CA ALA A 80 17.23 9.06 15.08
C ALA A 80 17.12 10.58 15.23
N ASP A 81 17.04 11.31 14.10
CA ASP A 81 16.86 12.77 14.05
C ASP A 81 15.42 13.21 14.48
N GLY A 82 14.59 12.27 14.94
CA GLY A 82 13.26 12.57 15.47
C GLY A 82 12.13 12.58 14.44
N MET A 83 12.40 12.34 13.15
CA MET A 83 11.35 12.28 12.13
C MET A 83 10.32 11.19 12.45
N ARG A 84 9.04 11.56 12.37
CA ARG A 84 7.90 10.64 12.52
C ARG A 84 6.92 10.83 11.37
N THR A 85 6.26 9.76 10.99
CA THR A 85 5.15 9.81 10.03
C THR A 85 3.92 10.45 10.67
N TYR A 86 2.93 10.81 9.87
CA TYR A 86 1.65 11.40 10.34
C TYR A 86 1.00 10.66 11.52
N HIS A 87 1.21 9.34 11.65
CA HIS A 87 0.70 8.54 12.76
C HIS A 87 1.70 8.39 13.92
N GLY A 88 2.71 9.25 14.02
CA GLY A 88 3.74 9.18 15.07
C GLY A 88 4.68 7.99 14.96
N ARG A 89 4.67 7.26 13.85
CA ARG A 89 5.46 6.04 13.65
C ARG A 89 6.81 6.34 13.00
N PRO A 90 7.84 5.51 13.24
CA PRO A 90 9.09 5.61 12.51
C PRO A 90 8.90 5.46 11.00
N LEU A 91 9.76 6.12 10.22
CA LEU A 91 9.77 5.99 8.77
C LEU A 91 10.16 4.57 8.37
N SER A 92 9.34 3.92 7.54
CA SER A 92 9.68 2.61 6.96
C SER A 92 10.33 2.75 5.60
N ARG A 93 11.14 1.76 5.18
CA ARG A 93 11.73 1.72 3.84
C ARG A 93 10.67 1.74 2.73
N ALA A 94 9.53 1.10 2.96
CA ALA A 94 8.41 1.11 2.01
C ALA A 94 7.82 2.51 1.85
N THR A 95 7.59 3.22 2.96
CA THR A 95 7.09 4.60 2.95
C THR A 95 8.08 5.54 2.25
N LEU A 96 9.37 5.45 2.60
CA LEU A 96 10.44 6.23 1.97
C LEU A 96 10.48 5.97 0.45
N SER A 97 10.41 4.72 0.03
CA SER A 97 10.39 4.35 -1.39
C SER A 97 9.19 4.94 -2.14
N VAL A 98 8.01 5.03 -1.51
CA VAL A 98 6.83 5.69 -2.09
C VAL A 98 7.05 7.20 -2.22
N ILE A 99 7.62 7.86 -1.20
CA ILE A 99 7.96 9.29 -1.23
C ILE A 99 8.90 9.57 -2.40
N LEU A 100 10.03 8.86 -2.49
CA LEU A 100 11.04 9.06 -3.54
C LEU A 100 10.55 8.77 -4.97
N ARG A 101 9.45 8.06 -5.14
CA ARG A 101 8.85 7.76 -6.45
C ARG A 101 7.74 8.73 -6.85
N ASN A 102 7.22 9.49 -5.90
CA ASN A 102 6.04 10.30 -6.15
C ASN A 102 6.41 11.61 -6.87
N PRO A 103 5.89 11.85 -8.09
CA PRO A 103 6.23 13.03 -8.86
C PRO A 103 5.55 14.32 -8.37
N ILE A 104 4.76 14.27 -7.30
CA ILE A 104 4.19 15.48 -6.70
C ILE A 104 5.25 16.40 -6.10
N TYR A 105 6.39 15.84 -5.71
CA TYR A 105 7.48 16.60 -5.09
C TYR A 105 8.36 17.35 -6.10
N VAL A 106 8.42 16.88 -7.35
CA VAL A 106 9.34 17.43 -8.34
C VAL A 106 8.84 18.75 -8.90
N MET A 107 9.73 19.69 -9.11
CA MET A 107 9.50 20.85 -9.97
C MET A 107 9.58 20.36 -11.43
N ALA A 108 8.41 20.02 -11.98
CA ALA A 108 8.31 19.31 -13.25
C ALA A 108 8.64 20.22 -14.43
N ASP A 109 9.75 19.94 -15.06
CA ASP A 109 10.26 20.57 -16.28
C ASP A 109 10.19 19.62 -17.49
N LEU A 110 10.78 20.02 -18.59
CA LEU A 110 10.82 19.23 -19.82
C LEU A 110 11.49 17.87 -19.64
N ASP A 111 12.52 17.76 -18.78
CA ASP A 111 13.21 16.50 -18.50
C ASP A 111 12.26 15.49 -17.83
N ILE A 112 11.39 15.96 -16.97
CA ILE A 112 10.36 15.13 -16.32
C ILE A 112 9.31 14.69 -17.35
N TYR A 113 8.86 15.58 -18.23
CA TYR A 113 7.95 15.23 -19.33
C TYR A 113 8.54 14.13 -20.22
N GLU A 114 9.77 14.30 -20.68
CA GLU A 114 10.48 13.36 -21.52
C GLU A 114 10.71 12.03 -20.85
N PHE A 115 11.07 12.04 -19.56
CA PHE A 115 11.23 10.82 -18.78
C PHE A 115 9.94 10.00 -18.74
N PHE A 116 8.81 10.58 -18.37
CA PHE A 116 7.55 9.84 -18.29
C PHE A 116 7.06 9.42 -19.68
N LYS A 117 7.21 10.25 -20.69
CA LYS A 117 6.88 9.93 -22.08
C LYS A 117 7.68 8.73 -22.60
N SER A 118 8.98 8.69 -22.34
CA SER A 118 9.86 7.57 -22.72
C SER A 118 9.48 6.26 -22.04
N GLN A 119 8.81 6.32 -20.88
CA GLN A 119 8.33 5.14 -20.14
C GLN A 119 6.91 4.71 -20.58
N GLY A 120 6.30 5.37 -21.57
CA GLY A 120 4.97 5.04 -22.06
C GLY A 120 3.84 5.47 -21.13
N THR A 121 4.04 6.53 -20.35
CA THR A 121 3.01 7.14 -19.49
C THR A 121 2.13 8.08 -20.33
N ASP A 122 0.81 8.05 -20.11
CA ASP A 122 -0.14 8.96 -20.73
C ASP A 122 -0.09 10.32 -20.02
N ILE A 123 0.43 11.34 -20.72
CA ILE A 123 0.58 12.72 -20.21
C ILE A 123 -0.52 13.59 -20.81
N TYR A 124 -1.25 14.32 -19.96
CA TYR A 124 -2.42 15.11 -20.38
C TYR A 124 -2.17 16.63 -20.48
N ASN A 125 -0.95 17.06 -20.25
CA ASN A 125 -0.51 18.43 -20.44
C ASN A 125 0.46 18.50 -21.61
N ASP A 126 0.52 19.66 -22.27
CA ASP A 126 1.51 19.91 -23.31
C ASP A 126 2.92 20.05 -22.72
N ALA A 127 3.95 19.72 -23.50
CA ALA A 127 5.33 19.83 -23.04
C ALA A 127 5.69 21.27 -22.60
N ALA A 128 5.07 22.28 -23.23
CA ALA A 128 5.26 23.69 -22.88
C ALA A 128 4.75 24.07 -21.49
N ASP A 129 3.81 23.32 -20.92
CA ASP A 129 3.26 23.56 -19.59
C ASP A 129 4.25 23.17 -18.47
N PHE A 130 5.26 22.35 -18.79
CA PHE A 130 6.27 21.87 -17.84
C PHE A 130 7.34 22.94 -17.59
N ALA A 131 6.95 24.00 -16.88
CA ALA A 131 7.77 25.18 -16.62
C ALA A 131 8.73 25.05 -15.42
N GLY A 132 8.84 23.87 -14.81
CA GLY A 132 9.74 23.65 -13.66
C GLY A 132 9.24 24.21 -12.33
N THR A 133 7.94 24.42 -12.17
CA THR A 133 7.33 24.97 -10.94
C THR A 133 6.40 24.00 -10.24
N ASN A 134 5.50 23.37 -10.97
CA ASN A 134 4.45 22.54 -10.44
C ASN A 134 4.90 21.07 -10.29
N GLY A 135 4.40 20.40 -9.27
CA GLY A 135 4.50 18.94 -9.18
C GLY A 135 3.51 18.23 -10.10
N CYS A 136 3.58 16.90 -10.16
CA CYS A 136 2.66 16.12 -10.97
C CYS A 136 1.79 15.19 -10.10
N TYR A 137 0.51 15.10 -10.42
CA TYR A 137 -0.32 14.00 -9.97
C TYR A 137 -0.09 12.79 -10.87
N TYR A 138 -0.04 11.61 -10.21
CA TYR A 138 0.22 10.35 -10.87
C TYR A 138 -0.84 9.33 -10.49
N TYR A 139 -1.67 8.95 -11.44
CA TYR A 139 -2.83 8.11 -11.24
C TYR A 139 -2.73 6.79 -11.99
N GLN A 140 -3.52 5.82 -11.52
CA GLN A 140 -3.70 4.56 -12.22
C GLN A 140 -4.35 4.81 -13.57
N GLY A 141 -3.76 4.30 -14.64
CA GLY A 141 -4.33 4.39 -15.99
C GLY A 141 -5.63 3.60 -16.13
N LYS A 142 -6.47 3.99 -17.07
CA LYS A 142 -7.76 3.33 -17.29
C LYS A 142 -7.54 1.88 -17.74
N GLY A 143 -8.11 0.93 -16.99
CA GLY A 143 -7.95 -0.50 -17.26
C GLY A 143 -6.59 -1.09 -16.87
N ASN A 144 -5.64 -0.27 -16.38
CA ASN A 144 -4.35 -0.74 -15.92
C ASN A 144 -4.45 -1.29 -14.49
N THR A 145 -3.98 -2.51 -14.27
CA THR A 145 -3.99 -3.19 -12.95
C THR A 145 -2.60 -3.27 -12.31
N GLU A 146 -1.56 -2.85 -13.05
CA GLU A 146 -0.18 -2.89 -12.60
C GLU A 146 0.11 -1.82 -11.52
N ASP A 147 1.08 -2.12 -10.65
CA ASP A 147 1.53 -1.15 -9.64
C ASP A 147 2.13 0.09 -10.32
N LYS A 148 1.41 1.21 -10.31
CA LYS A 148 1.80 2.47 -10.94
C LYS A 148 3.18 2.99 -10.52
N HIS A 149 3.69 2.61 -9.36
CA HIS A 149 5.01 3.05 -8.89
C HIS A 149 6.16 2.26 -9.52
N ARG A 150 5.86 1.10 -10.11
CA ARG A 150 6.84 0.21 -10.76
C ARG A 150 6.68 0.17 -12.25
N HIS A 151 5.45 0.09 -12.71
CA HIS A 151 5.08 -0.03 -14.12
C HIS A 151 4.49 1.29 -14.57
N LEU A 152 5.31 2.10 -15.25
CA LEU A 152 4.96 3.46 -15.67
C LEU A 152 4.11 3.48 -16.93
N GLN A 153 4.20 2.42 -17.76
CA GLN A 153 3.48 2.31 -19.02
C GLN A 153 1.96 2.29 -18.80
N GLY A 154 1.25 3.11 -19.59
CA GLY A 154 -0.21 3.21 -19.56
C GLY A 154 -0.77 3.78 -18.24
N GLN A 155 0.05 4.45 -17.45
CA GLN A 155 -0.40 5.20 -16.27
C GLN A 155 -0.67 6.65 -16.66
N THR A 156 -1.36 7.40 -15.81
CA THR A 156 -1.77 8.79 -16.10
C THR A 156 -0.92 9.78 -15.30
N LEU A 157 -0.27 10.71 -15.99
CA LEU A 157 0.45 11.86 -15.43
C LEU A 157 -0.26 13.16 -15.82
N VAL A 158 -0.39 14.07 -14.86
CA VAL A 158 -0.94 15.40 -15.10
C VAL A 158 -0.29 16.41 -14.16
N LEU A 159 -0.04 17.63 -14.61
CA LEU A 159 0.46 18.72 -13.76
C LEU A 159 -0.54 19.02 -12.63
N ALA A 160 -0.05 19.10 -11.42
CA ALA A 160 -0.83 19.49 -10.28
C ALA A 160 -0.94 21.01 -10.18
N PRO A 161 -2.03 21.57 -9.65
CA PRO A 161 -2.10 23.01 -9.32
C PRO A 161 -1.24 23.37 -8.09
N SER A 162 -0.38 22.47 -7.66
CA SER A 162 0.46 22.53 -6.46
C SER A 162 1.93 22.58 -6.86
N GLU A 163 2.71 23.42 -6.19
CA GLU A 163 4.13 23.55 -6.44
C GLU A 163 4.90 22.29 -6.03
N GLY A 164 5.89 21.90 -6.85
CA GLY A 164 6.96 21.01 -6.46
C GLY A 164 8.06 21.76 -5.69
N PHE A 165 8.95 21.01 -5.02
CA PHE A 165 10.06 21.63 -4.30
C PHE A 165 11.36 20.82 -4.36
N ILE A 166 11.39 19.80 -5.19
CA ILE A 166 12.59 18.99 -5.49
C ILE A 166 13.01 19.27 -6.93
N PRO A 167 14.26 19.66 -7.19
CA PRO A 167 14.78 19.84 -8.54
C PRO A 167 14.62 18.58 -9.40
N SER A 168 14.30 18.73 -10.67
CA SER A 168 14.08 17.63 -11.61
C SER A 168 15.27 16.69 -11.71
N GLU A 169 16.47 17.22 -11.80
CA GLU A 169 17.72 16.45 -11.85
C GLU A 169 17.87 15.52 -10.63
N LEU A 170 17.66 16.08 -9.43
CA LEU A 170 17.75 15.31 -8.17
C LEU A 170 16.68 14.22 -8.09
N TRP A 171 15.44 14.55 -8.48
CA TRP A 171 14.33 13.58 -8.51
C TRP A 171 14.62 12.46 -9.51
N LEU A 172 15.06 12.78 -10.74
CA LEU A 172 15.40 11.81 -11.77
C LEU A 172 16.55 10.88 -11.35
N LYS A 173 17.59 11.42 -10.71
CA LYS A 173 18.71 10.64 -10.16
C LYS A 173 18.20 9.59 -9.18
N CYS A 174 17.36 10.00 -8.22
CA CYS A 174 16.76 9.10 -7.25
C CYS A 174 15.82 8.07 -7.92
N ARG A 175 15.01 8.52 -8.89
CA ARG A 175 14.07 7.64 -9.61
C ARG A 175 14.78 6.58 -10.42
N LYS A 176 15.82 6.95 -11.18
CA LYS A 176 16.64 6.01 -11.95
C LYS A 176 17.33 4.98 -11.04
N LYS A 177 17.87 5.39 -9.90
CA LYS A 177 18.43 4.50 -8.88
C LYS A 177 17.41 3.50 -8.35
N LEU A 178 16.15 3.94 -8.09
CA LEU A 178 15.07 3.05 -7.65
C LEU A 178 14.63 2.06 -8.72
N LEU A 179 14.61 2.47 -9.99
CA LEU A 179 14.27 1.57 -11.11
C LEU A 179 15.36 0.51 -11.33
N ALA A 180 16.63 0.89 -11.22
CA ALA A 180 17.76 -0.03 -11.33
C ALA A 180 17.85 -1.00 -10.13
N SER A 181 17.27 -0.64 -8.98
CA SER A 181 17.29 -1.49 -7.79
C SER A 181 16.34 -2.68 -7.95
N GLN A 182 16.88 -3.87 -8.14
CA GLN A 182 16.12 -5.13 -8.22
C GLN A 182 15.57 -5.60 -6.85
N SER A 183 15.84 -4.90 -5.77
CA SER A 183 15.61 -5.35 -4.40
C SER A 183 14.15 -5.41 -3.97
N TYR A 184 13.19 -5.02 -4.80
CA TYR A 184 11.79 -5.09 -4.43
C TYR A 184 11.00 -6.00 -5.38
N GLN A 185 11.09 -7.28 -5.14
CA GLN A 185 10.04 -8.21 -5.58
C GLN A 185 8.85 -8.11 -4.62
N PRO A 186 7.58 -8.10 -5.10
CA PRO A 186 6.43 -8.16 -4.21
C PRO A 186 6.61 -9.35 -3.28
N ALA A 187 6.32 -9.13 -2.01
CA ALA A 187 6.36 -10.21 -1.03
C ALA A 187 5.47 -11.34 -1.54
N ARG A 188 6.10 -12.37 -2.07
CA ARG A 188 5.40 -13.62 -2.42
C ARG A 188 4.74 -14.12 -1.13
N LYS A 189 3.59 -14.78 -1.24
CA LYS A 189 2.93 -15.44 -0.11
C LYS A 189 3.99 -16.08 0.77
N ALA A 190 3.91 -15.85 2.08
CA ALA A 190 4.88 -16.29 3.05
C ALA A 190 5.24 -17.77 2.82
N ARG A 191 6.45 -18.02 2.32
CA ARG A 191 6.93 -19.38 2.02
C ARG A 191 7.59 -20.04 3.22
N ASN A 192 8.10 -19.23 4.15
CA ASN A 192 8.98 -19.70 5.20
C ASN A 192 8.24 -20.09 6.47
N THR A 193 7.02 -19.55 6.70
CA THR A 193 6.25 -19.82 7.90
C THR A 193 4.76 -19.47 7.75
N TRP A 194 3.90 -20.29 8.30
CA TRP A 194 2.46 -20.04 8.43
C TRP A 194 2.13 -18.90 9.41
N MET A 195 3.09 -18.51 10.26
CA MET A 195 2.93 -17.46 11.25
C MET A 195 3.21 -16.05 10.71
N ALA A 196 3.60 -15.91 9.45
CA ALA A 196 3.93 -14.61 8.86
C ALA A 196 2.79 -13.58 9.06
N GLY A 197 3.14 -12.40 9.59
CA GLY A 197 2.21 -11.32 9.89
C GLY A 197 1.32 -11.53 11.12
N LYS A 198 1.28 -12.74 11.70
CA LYS A 198 0.45 -13.08 12.87
C LYS A 198 1.16 -12.86 14.19
N ILE A 199 2.48 -13.07 14.23
CA ILE A 199 3.31 -12.88 15.42
C ILE A 199 3.75 -11.43 15.52
N LYS A 200 3.62 -10.86 16.72
CA LYS A 200 3.93 -9.46 17.02
C LYS A 200 5.11 -9.35 17.97
N CYS A 201 5.87 -8.27 17.84
CA CYS A 201 6.91 -7.94 18.82
C CYS A 201 6.29 -7.50 20.15
N GLY A 202 6.70 -8.13 21.25
CA GLY A 202 6.19 -7.80 22.59
C GLY A 202 6.60 -6.41 23.11
N LYS A 203 7.59 -5.75 22.44
CA LYS A 203 8.04 -4.40 22.81
C LYS A 203 7.29 -3.29 22.06
N CYS A 204 7.06 -3.44 20.76
CA CYS A 204 6.47 -2.38 19.93
C CYS A 204 5.16 -2.79 19.25
N GLY A 205 4.69 -4.01 19.37
CA GLY A 205 3.44 -4.48 18.77
C GLY A 205 3.47 -4.70 17.26
N TYR A 206 4.58 -4.41 16.58
CA TYR A 206 4.73 -4.64 15.15
C TYR A 206 4.97 -6.12 14.81
N ALA A 207 4.61 -6.50 13.58
CA ALA A 207 4.83 -7.86 13.11
C ALA A 207 6.32 -8.25 13.15
N LEU A 208 6.60 -9.51 13.45
CA LEU A 208 7.91 -10.10 13.25
C LEU A 208 8.09 -10.48 11.78
N MET A 209 9.31 -10.37 11.29
CA MET A 209 9.71 -10.80 9.95
C MET A 209 10.64 -12.02 10.04
N SER A 210 10.58 -12.91 9.05
CA SER A 210 11.55 -13.98 8.92
C SER A 210 12.84 -13.45 8.28
N ALA A 211 13.99 -13.80 8.85
CA ALA A 211 15.30 -13.55 8.29
C ALA A 211 16.05 -14.87 8.18
N HIS A 212 16.84 -15.04 7.12
CA HIS A 212 17.67 -16.22 6.89
C HIS A 212 19.14 -15.88 7.15
N SER A 213 19.80 -16.69 7.93
CA SER A 213 21.25 -16.58 8.18
C SER A 213 21.82 -17.96 8.44
N ASN A 214 22.94 -18.29 7.81
CA ASN A 214 23.67 -19.55 7.97
C ASN A 214 22.75 -20.80 7.88
N GLY A 215 21.87 -20.85 6.89
CA GLY A 215 20.96 -21.99 6.70
C GLY A 215 19.76 -22.02 7.66
N ILE A 216 19.67 -21.14 8.62
CA ILE A 216 18.61 -21.11 9.64
C ILE A 216 17.71 -19.90 9.45
N PHE A 217 16.39 -20.10 9.59
CA PHE A 217 15.41 -19.02 9.65
C PHE A 217 15.19 -18.53 11.07
N TYR A 218 15.17 -17.23 11.23
CA TYR A 218 14.92 -16.53 12.49
C TYR A 218 13.73 -15.59 12.35
N MET A 219 13.00 -15.36 13.45
CA MET A 219 12.00 -14.29 13.56
C MET A 219 12.62 -13.13 14.34
N ARG A 220 12.47 -11.91 13.78
CA ARG A 220 12.98 -10.68 14.40
C ARG A 220 11.99 -9.52 14.19
N CYS A 221 12.07 -8.51 15.04
CA CYS A 221 11.21 -7.33 14.95
C CYS A 221 11.50 -6.52 13.66
N THR A 222 10.45 -6.23 12.89
CA THR A 222 10.56 -5.42 11.66
C THR A 222 11.06 -4.01 11.96
N VAL A 223 10.53 -3.35 13.00
CA VAL A 223 10.93 -1.98 13.39
C VAL A 223 12.38 -1.93 13.84
N HIS A 224 12.86 -2.95 14.59
CA HIS A 224 14.27 -3.06 14.94
C HIS A 224 15.15 -3.22 13.70
N ALA A 225 14.73 -4.08 12.78
CA ALA A 225 15.50 -4.36 11.57
C ALA A 225 15.51 -3.18 10.59
N ASP A 226 14.41 -2.41 10.49
CA ASP A 226 14.27 -1.34 9.51
C ASP A 226 14.82 0.00 9.99
N SER A 227 14.48 0.42 11.20
CA SER A 227 14.77 1.77 11.68
C SER A 227 15.59 1.81 12.97
N GLY A 228 15.75 0.69 13.67
CA GLY A 228 16.37 0.66 14.98
C GLY A 228 15.55 1.30 16.11
N ALA A 229 14.34 1.79 15.80
CA ALA A 229 13.49 2.52 16.76
C ALA A 229 12.88 1.63 17.87
N CYS A 230 13.00 0.31 17.75
CA CYS A 230 12.62 -0.64 18.78
C CYS A 230 13.85 -1.40 19.24
N PRO A 231 14.05 -1.64 20.55
CA PRO A 231 15.15 -2.48 21.03
C PRO A 231 15.06 -3.92 20.50
N GLY A 232 13.91 -4.29 19.95
CA GLY A 232 13.67 -5.64 19.45
C GLY A 232 13.23 -6.62 20.52
N CYS A 233 12.88 -7.82 20.09
CA CYS A 233 12.56 -8.95 20.96
C CYS A 233 13.64 -10.06 20.89
N GLY A 234 14.83 -9.73 20.37
CA GLY A 234 15.85 -10.70 20.03
C GLY A 234 15.57 -11.41 18.69
N CYS A 235 16.42 -12.38 18.38
CA CYS A 235 16.26 -13.28 17.23
C CYS A 235 15.91 -14.68 17.77
N VAL A 236 14.74 -15.18 17.41
CA VAL A 236 14.26 -16.51 17.81
C VAL A 236 14.30 -17.42 16.58
N LYS A 237 14.83 -18.63 16.73
CA LYS A 237 14.81 -19.59 15.63
C LYS A 237 13.37 -19.94 15.25
N LEU A 238 13.09 -19.93 13.95
CA LEU A 238 11.73 -20.09 13.45
C LEU A 238 11.09 -21.42 13.87
N HIS A 239 11.82 -22.52 13.74
CA HIS A 239 11.30 -23.85 14.06
C HIS A 239 10.99 -24.02 15.56
N GLU A 240 11.79 -23.43 16.47
CA GLU A 240 11.53 -23.45 17.91
C GLU A 240 10.24 -22.67 18.23
N LEU A 241 10.08 -21.50 17.61
CA LEU A 241 8.88 -20.68 17.79
C LEU A 241 7.62 -21.38 17.25
N GLU A 242 7.72 -22.03 16.08
CA GLU A 242 6.61 -22.80 15.49
C GLU A 242 6.18 -23.95 16.41
N ALA A 243 7.12 -24.67 16.99
CA ALA A 243 6.83 -25.76 17.91
C ALA A 243 6.07 -25.29 19.17
N VAL A 244 6.52 -24.17 19.76
CA VAL A 244 5.87 -23.57 20.95
C VAL A 244 4.45 -23.09 20.61
N VAL A 245 4.28 -22.36 19.51
CA VAL A 245 2.97 -21.82 19.09
C VAL A 245 2.02 -22.96 18.73
N TYR A 246 2.49 -23.98 18.01
CA TYR A 246 1.69 -25.15 17.66
C TYR A 246 1.23 -25.91 18.91
N GLY A 247 2.14 -26.15 19.86
CA GLY A 247 1.80 -26.76 21.14
C GLY A 247 0.72 -25.99 21.92
N ALA A 248 0.86 -24.67 21.99
CA ALA A 248 -0.13 -23.81 22.64
C ALA A 248 -1.51 -23.84 21.93
N MET A 249 -1.51 -23.87 20.58
CA MET A 249 -2.75 -24.00 19.80
C MET A 249 -3.44 -25.35 20.04
N VAL A 250 -2.68 -26.45 20.02
CA VAL A 250 -3.23 -27.79 20.29
C VAL A 250 -3.84 -27.87 21.67
N LYS A 251 -3.17 -27.30 22.70
CA LYS A 251 -3.70 -27.24 24.07
C LYS A 251 -5.03 -26.47 24.08
N LYS A 252 -5.09 -25.28 23.52
CA LYS A 252 -6.34 -24.50 23.46
C LYS A 252 -7.45 -25.22 22.68
N LEU A 253 -7.13 -25.91 21.59
CA LEU A 253 -8.13 -26.68 20.84
C LEU A 253 -8.68 -27.85 21.64
N LYS A 254 -7.85 -28.52 22.49
CA LYS A 254 -8.32 -29.57 23.42
C LYS A 254 -9.25 -28.97 24.47
N ASP A 255 -8.89 -27.81 25.04
CA ASP A 255 -9.73 -27.11 26.02
C ASP A 255 -11.07 -26.69 25.40
N PHE A 256 -11.07 -26.25 24.14
CA PHE A 256 -12.29 -25.91 23.38
C PHE A 256 -13.19 -27.10 23.13
N LYS A 257 -12.62 -28.27 22.76
CA LYS A 257 -13.37 -29.51 22.60
C LYS A 257 -14.02 -29.99 23.93
N THR A 258 -13.34 -29.80 25.04
CA THR A 258 -13.91 -30.11 26.34
C THR A 258 -15.04 -29.16 26.75
N LEU A 259 -14.95 -27.88 26.37
CA LEU A 259 -16.01 -26.89 26.59
C LEU A 259 -17.24 -27.10 25.70
N THR A 260 -17.02 -27.43 24.43
CA THR A 260 -18.10 -27.67 23.46
C THR A 260 -18.74 -29.05 23.61
N GLY A 261 -17.99 -30.05 24.12
CA GLY A 261 -18.53 -31.39 24.43
C GLY A 261 -19.52 -31.41 25.60
N ARG A 262 -19.64 -30.34 26.39
CA ARG A 262 -20.62 -30.22 27.49
C ARG A 262 -21.96 -29.58 27.12
N LYS A 263 -22.10 -28.99 25.93
CA LYS A 263 -23.42 -28.61 25.41
C LYS A 263 -24.05 -29.88 24.83
N LYS A 264 -24.92 -30.56 25.60
CA LYS A 264 -25.89 -31.49 25.06
C LYS A 264 -26.52 -30.81 23.86
N ALA A 265 -26.35 -31.39 22.65
CA ALA A 265 -27.06 -30.94 21.47
C ALA A 265 -28.51 -30.74 21.90
N ALA A 266 -29.00 -29.51 21.82
CA ALA A 266 -30.40 -29.22 22.07
C ALA A 266 -31.17 -30.18 21.17
N LYS A 267 -31.99 -31.06 21.73
CA LYS A 267 -32.84 -31.94 20.92
C LYS A 267 -33.64 -31.04 20.01
N ILE A 268 -33.31 -31.05 18.75
CA ILE A 268 -34.07 -30.31 17.72
C ILE A 268 -35.47 -30.85 17.80
N SER A 269 -36.45 -30.02 18.13
CA SER A 269 -37.83 -30.49 18.22
C SER A 269 -38.21 -31.13 16.87
N PRO A 270 -38.98 -32.24 16.87
CA PRO A 270 -39.38 -32.88 15.62
C PRO A 270 -40.04 -31.93 14.62
N LYS A 271 -40.75 -30.90 15.12
CA LYS A 271 -41.34 -29.83 14.30
C LYS A 271 -40.30 -28.96 13.60
N LEU A 272 -39.17 -28.65 14.26
CA LEU A 272 -38.08 -27.86 13.68
C LEU A 272 -37.31 -28.68 12.64
N ALA A 273 -37.12 -29.97 12.87
CA ALA A 273 -36.53 -30.90 11.90
C ALA A 273 -37.37 -31.04 10.63
N ALA A 274 -38.70 -31.20 10.78
CA ALA A 274 -39.61 -31.24 9.67
C ALA A 274 -39.59 -29.97 8.82
N LYS A 275 -39.63 -28.78 9.46
CA LYS A 275 -39.53 -27.49 8.77
C LYS A 275 -38.21 -27.23 8.04
N ARG A 276 -37.10 -27.74 8.56
CA ARG A 276 -35.81 -27.69 7.85
C ARG A 276 -35.79 -28.59 6.61
N LEU A 277 -36.48 -29.75 6.69
CA LEU A 277 -36.59 -30.63 5.54
C LEU A 277 -37.47 -30.02 4.42
N GLU A 278 -38.60 -29.42 4.80
CA GLU A 278 -39.46 -28.68 3.87
C GLU A 278 -38.70 -27.53 3.21
N LEU A 279 -37.92 -26.73 3.98
CA LEU A 279 -37.10 -25.65 3.45
C LEU A 279 -36.09 -26.16 2.43
N ALA A 280 -35.36 -27.24 2.75
CA ALA A 280 -34.37 -27.81 1.83
C ALA A 280 -35.01 -28.35 0.53
N GLN A 281 -36.22 -28.87 0.63
CA GLN A 281 -36.96 -29.29 -0.57
C GLN A 281 -37.34 -28.11 -1.45
N VAL A 282 -37.89 -27.04 -0.88
CA VAL A 282 -38.26 -25.82 -1.62
C VAL A 282 -37.02 -25.17 -2.25
N GLU A 283 -35.88 -25.09 -1.52
CA GLU A 283 -34.63 -24.59 -2.05
C GLU A 283 -34.14 -25.41 -3.26
N SER A 284 -34.24 -26.75 -3.20
CA SER A 284 -33.88 -27.64 -4.31
C SER A 284 -34.83 -27.49 -5.51
N GLU A 285 -36.12 -27.23 -5.28
CA GLU A 285 -37.08 -26.95 -6.33
C GLU A 285 -36.82 -25.60 -7.02
N ILE A 286 -36.48 -24.58 -6.24
CA ILE A 286 -36.08 -23.26 -6.77
C ILE A 286 -34.84 -23.40 -7.63
N GLU A 287 -33.83 -24.14 -7.17
CA GLU A 287 -32.58 -24.36 -7.91
C GLU A 287 -32.85 -25.07 -9.26
N LYS A 288 -33.70 -26.10 -9.28
CA LYS A 288 -34.14 -26.79 -10.52
C LYS A 288 -34.92 -25.88 -11.47
N LEU A 289 -35.76 -25.00 -10.93
CA LEU A 289 -36.50 -24.03 -11.75
C LEU A 289 -35.57 -22.96 -12.34
N LEU A 290 -34.57 -22.52 -11.57
CA LEU A 290 -33.55 -21.59 -12.06
C LEU A 290 -32.71 -22.23 -13.17
N ASP A 291 -32.30 -23.49 -13.01
CA ASP A 291 -31.55 -24.23 -14.03
C ASP A 291 -32.36 -24.42 -15.32
N THR A 292 -33.66 -24.64 -15.22
CA THR A 292 -34.54 -24.74 -16.39
C THR A 292 -34.78 -23.39 -17.07
N LEU A 293 -34.72 -22.27 -16.35
CA LEU A 293 -34.87 -20.91 -16.90
C LEU A 293 -33.58 -20.36 -17.49
N THR A 294 -32.41 -20.82 -17.01
CA THR A 294 -31.09 -20.39 -17.49
C THR A 294 -30.52 -21.29 -18.59
N GLY A 295 -31.12 -22.45 -18.83
CA GLY A 295 -30.71 -23.42 -19.85
C GLY A 295 -31.54 -23.37 -21.15
N ALA A 296 -32.33 -22.30 -21.38
CA ALA A 296 -33.08 -22.06 -22.61
C ALA A 296 -32.48 -20.94 -23.45
#